data_c51f38651b59d67ab0910e0ab490601b
#
_entry.id   c51f38651b59d67ab0910e0ab490601b
#
_cell.length_a   1.000
_cell.length_b   1.000
_cell.length_c   1.000
_cell.angle_alpha   90.00
_cell.angle_beta   90.00
_cell.angle_gamma   90.00
#
_symmetry.space_group_name_H-M   'P 1'
#
loop_
_entity.id
_entity.type
_entity.pdbx_description
1 polymer ?
#
loop_
_entity_poly.entity_id
_entity_poly.type
_entity_poly.pdbx_seq_one_letter_code
_entity_poly.pdbx_strand_id
1 'polypeptide(L)'
;MCVKQTRVLARQQIVPAILAAMLAVTALGAVCRAEDWSQFRGSGARGIARSAVPLAWSQTENLHWKTRLPGPGSASPIVHGERVFVTSYSGVDGNGAPAQLVRHLLCIDRATGKVNWQRQIALEGPEDSYQGYLTEHGYASNTPVTDGQTVFAFFGKSGVVAFAFDGKELWRTAVGKESSNRHWGSGASLILHGDLVICNASEESQSIRALEKQTGREVWKAEGAALELAYGTPGIVTLSDGKQELVVALPEEVWGLDPATGKLLWHADTALTGNVSPSVIVDGETIYAFGGRGGGSVAVKAGGRGDVTKSHVLWTSRVTSYVATPLLHEGHLYWIDDRGQAFCSSAATGAEVYRQRVAEITSGGRPVYASPIMADGRIYVVTRWNGTLVLPAA
;
A
#
# COMPACT_ATOMS: atom_id res chain seq x y z
N MET A 1 -63.93 32.24 83.23
CA MET A 1 -63.05 31.17 82.86
C MET A 1 -62.86 31.21 81.34
N CYS A 2 -61.72 31.57 80.94
CA CYS A 2 -61.40 31.95 79.55
C CYS A 2 -60.88 30.75 78.78
N VAL A 3 -61.55 30.35 77.71
CA VAL A 3 -61.04 29.28 76.79
C VAL A 3 -60.61 29.98 75.51
N LYS A 4 -59.32 30.00 75.31
CA LYS A 4 -58.71 30.51 74.10
C LYS A 4 -58.92 29.53 72.94
N GLN A 5 -59.60 29.97 71.88
CA GLN A 5 -59.64 29.24 70.61
C GLN A 5 -58.33 29.46 69.86
N THR A 6 -57.66 28.41 69.58
CA THR A 6 -56.46 28.40 68.70
C THR A 6 -56.90 28.06 67.26
N ARG A 7 -56.75 29.00 66.33
CA ARG A 7 -56.99 28.82 64.92
C ARG A 7 -55.80 28.02 64.35
N VAL A 8 -56.04 26.84 63.76
CA VAL A 8 -55.09 26.08 62.97
C VAL A 8 -55.18 26.60 61.53
N LEU A 9 -54.13 27.23 61.07
CA LEU A 9 -53.96 27.59 59.67
C LEU A 9 -53.51 26.34 58.86
N ALA A 10 -54.34 25.86 57.95
CA ALA A 10 -54.00 24.81 57.02
C ALA A 10 -53.00 25.36 56.00
N ARG A 11 -51.79 24.89 56.05
CA ARG A 11 -50.78 25.07 54.96
C ARG A 11 -51.19 24.21 53.79
N GLN A 12 -51.55 24.82 52.65
CA GLN A 12 -51.62 24.19 51.37
C GLN A 12 -50.20 23.82 50.95
N GLN A 13 -49.91 22.53 50.85
CA GLN A 13 -48.71 22.02 50.20
C GLN A 13 -48.88 22.11 48.68
N ILE A 14 -48.10 23.01 48.08
CA ILE A 14 -47.95 23.06 46.63
C ILE A 14 -47.02 21.90 46.29
N VAL A 15 -47.56 20.88 45.62
CA VAL A 15 -46.79 19.78 45.03
C VAL A 15 -46.15 20.30 43.72
N PRO A 16 -44.81 20.37 43.59
CA PRO A 16 -44.20 20.69 42.32
C PRO A 16 -44.37 19.50 41.38
N ALA A 17 -45.04 19.69 40.24
CA ALA A 17 -45.09 18.77 39.14
C ALA A 17 -43.67 18.59 38.61
N ILE A 18 -43.03 17.46 38.91
CA ILE A 18 -41.76 17.06 38.29
C ILE A 18 -42.07 16.69 36.85
N LEU A 19 -41.74 17.59 35.94
CA LEU A 19 -41.73 17.34 34.50
C LEU A 19 -40.60 16.33 34.23
N ALA A 20 -40.94 15.06 34.07
CA ALA A 20 -40.03 14.04 33.62
C ALA A 20 -39.69 14.30 32.13
N ALA A 21 -38.67 15.09 31.88
CA ALA A 21 -38.06 15.17 30.57
C ALA A 21 -37.40 13.82 30.27
N MET A 22 -38.07 12.96 29.51
CA MET A 22 -37.44 11.81 28.86
C MET A 22 -36.39 12.36 27.90
N LEU A 23 -35.12 12.40 28.32
CA LEU A 23 -34.00 12.44 27.41
C LEU A 23 -34.02 11.13 26.63
N ALA A 24 -34.58 11.16 25.43
CA ALA A 24 -34.31 10.16 24.42
C ALA A 24 -32.82 10.30 24.03
N VAL A 25 -31.97 9.58 24.74
CA VAL A 25 -30.60 9.34 24.27
C VAL A 25 -30.76 8.50 23.01
N THR A 26 -30.84 9.18 21.87
CA THR A 26 -30.57 8.54 20.58
C THR A 26 -29.11 8.08 20.66
N ALA A 27 -28.90 6.83 21.04
CA ALA A 27 -27.67 6.13 20.79
C ALA A 27 -27.53 6.15 19.27
N LEU A 28 -26.91 7.18 18.73
CA LEU A 28 -26.25 7.08 17.43
C LEU A 28 -25.23 5.95 17.62
N GLY A 29 -25.64 4.74 17.30
CA GLY A 29 -24.72 3.64 17.13
C GLY A 29 -23.66 4.17 16.19
N ALA A 30 -22.45 4.40 16.69
CA ALA A 30 -21.30 4.60 15.84
C ALA A 30 -21.27 3.38 14.95
N VAL A 31 -21.77 3.53 13.72
CA VAL A 31 -21.57 2.54 12.67
C VAL A 31 -20.06 2.44 12.60
N CYS A 32 -19.52 1.36 13.14
CA CYS A 32 -18.10 1.04 13.06
C CYS A 32 -17.81 0.89 11.56
N ARG A 33 -17.54 2.02 10.92
CA ARG A 33 -17.23 2.06 9.51
C ARG A 33 -15.90 1.33 9.38
N ALA A 34 -15.92 0.20 8.70
CA ALA A 34 -14.68 -0.51 8.46
C ALA A 34 -13.66 0.43 7.80
N GLU A 35 -12.43 0.33 8.25
CA GLU A 35 -11.31 1.21 7.86
C GLU A 35 -11.16 1.28 6.33
N ASP A 36 -10.89 2.48 5.84
CA ASP A 36 -10.51 2.68 4.45
C ASP A 36 -9.08 2.19 4.22
N TRP A 37 -8.85 1.62 3.04
CA TRP A 37 -7.56 1.11 2.59
C TRP A 37 -7.22 1.75 1.25
N SER A 38 -6.93 3.05 1.27
CA SER A 38 -6.94 3.92 0.10
C SER A 38 -5.71 3.84 -0.81
N GLN A 39 -4.71 3.02 -0.45
CA GLN A 39 -3.45 2.87 -1.19
C GLN A 39 -2.79 1.53 -0.92
N PHE A 40 -1.69 1.24 -1.62
CA PHE A 40 -0.85 0.07 -1.34
C PHE A 40 -0.45 0.02 0.14
N ARG A 41 -0.71 -1.12 0.79
CA ARG A 41 -0.48 -1.38 2.23
C ARG A 41 -1.27 -0.45 3.18
N GLY A 42 -2.35 0.18 2.72
CA GLY A 42 -3.28 0.95 3.53
C GLY A 42 -2.71 2.22 4.12
N SER A 43 -3.24 2.66 5.25
CA SER A 43 -2.86 3.91 5.90
C SER A 43 -1.37 3.94 6.27
N GLY A 44 -0.67 4.96 5.80
CA GLY A 44 0.78 5.12 6.00
C GLY A 44 1.63 4.00 5.38
N ALA A 45 1.09 3.24 4.44
CA ALA A 45 1.75 2.09 3.81
C ALA A 45 2.26 1.02 4.79
N ARG A 46 1.64 0.92 5.98
CA ARG A 46 2.10 0.03 7.07
C ARG A 46 1.72 -1.43 6.87
N GLY A 47 0.68 -1.74 6.09
CA GLY A 47 0.16 -3.08 5.93
C GLY A 47 -0.61 -3.59 7.17
N ILE A 48 -1.07 -2.69 8.04
CA ILE A 48 -1.75 -3.03 9.29
C ILE A 48 -3.19 -2.52 9.26
N ALA A 49 -4.15 -3.43 9.37
CA ALA A 49 -5.56 -3.13 9.55
C ALA A 49 -5.93 -3.20 11.04
N ARG A 50 -6.87 -2.36 11.45
CA ARG A 50 -7.39 -2.34 12.84
C ARG A 50 -8.61 -3.23 13.02
N SER A 51 -9.25 -3.64 11.95
CA SER A 51 -10.43 -4.49 11.97
C SER A 51 -10.05 -5.96 12.14
N ALA A 52 -10.82 -6.70 12.92
CA ALA A 52 -10.70 -8.14 12.97
C ALA A 52 -11.03 -8.76 11.60
N VAL A 53 -10.29 -9.79 11.25
CA VAL A 53 -10.44 -10.54 10.00
C VAL A 53 -10.63 -12.02 10.35
N PRO A 54 -11.49 -12.78 9.64
CA PRO A 54 -11.64 -14.21 9.85
C PRO A 54 -10.30 -14.94 9.79
N LEU A 55 -10.14 -15.97 10.64
CA LEU A 55 -8.95 -16.85 10.63
C LEU A 55 -9.05 -17.95 9.57
N ALA A 56 -10.27 -18.25 9.14
CA ALA A 56 -10.55 -19.22 8.10
C ALA A 56 -11.72 -18.74 7.25
N TRP A 57 -11.68 -19.05 5.99
CA TRP A 57 -12.76 -18.82 5.03
C TRP A 57 -12.73 -19.85 3.91
N SER A 58 -13.88 -20.06 3.29
CA SER A 58 -14.03 -20.96 2.17
C SER A 58 -15.04 -20.40 1.18
N GLN A 59 -15.45 -21.18 0.18
CA GLN A 59 -16.52 -20.78 -0.72
C GLN A 59 -17.91 -20.70 -0.06
N THR A 60 -18.06 -21.25 1.12
CA THR A 60 -19.32 -21.36 1.87
C THR A 60 -19.25 -20.79 3.28
N GLU A 61 -18.08 -20.37 3.73
CA GLU A 61 -17.87 -19.86 5.09
C GLU A 61 -17.11 -18.53 5.04
N ASN A 62 -17.56 -17.54 5.82
CA ASN A 62 -16.94 -16.23 5.95
C ASN A 62 -16.71 -15.52 4.58
N LEU A 63 -17.56 -15.81 3.59
CA LEU A 63 -17.56 -15.22 2.27
C LEU A 63 -18.82 -14.40 2.06
N HIS A 64 -18.69 -13.06 1.98
CA HIS A 64 -19.81 -12.19 1.68
C HIS A 64 -20.20 -12.22 0.20
N TRP A 65 -19.21 -12.10 -0.67
CA TRP A 65 -19.38 -12.11 -2.12
C TRP A 65 -18.08 -12.50 -2.83
N LYS A 66 -18.21 -12.85 -4.10
CA LYS A 66 -17.11 -13.18 -4.99
C LYS A 66 -17.39 -12.58 -6.37
N THR A 67 -16.48 -11.76 -6.86
CA THR A 67 -16.60 -11.08 -8.14
C THR A 67 -15.56 -11.60 -9.12
N ARG A 68 -16.00 -11.96 -10.32
CA ARG A 68 -15.09 -12.35 -11.40
C ARG A 68 -14.50 -11.10 -12.04
N LEU A 69 -13.18 -11.05 -12.15
CA LEU A 69 -12.45 -10.02 -12.87
C LEU A 69 -12.30 -10.41 -14.34
N PRO A 70 -12.06 -9.43 -15.26
CA PRO A 70 -11.85 -9.69 -16.70
C PRO A 70 -10.64 -10.58 -16.99
N GLY A 71 -9.66 -10.59 -16.10
CA GLY A 71 -8.45 -11.40 -16.20
C GLY A 71 -7.59 -11.29 -14.95
N PRO A 72 -6.34 -11.78 -14.98
CA PRO A 72 -5.43 -11.74 -13.83
C PRO A 72 -4.97 -10.32 -13.52
N GLY A 73 -4.33 -10.18 -12.35
CA GLY A 73 -3.66 -8.99 -11.86
C GLY A 73 -3.01 -9.28 -10.52
N SER A 74 -1.92 -8.59 -10.24
CA SER A 74 -1.15 -8.75 -8.98
C SER A 74 -1.29 -7.52 -8.06
N ALA A 75 -2.04 -6.50 -8.49
CA ALA A 75 -2.32 -5.33 -7.67
C ALA A 75 -3.19 -5.69 -6.47
N SER A 76 -2.96 -5.03 -5.35
CA SER A 76 -3.88 -5.09 -4.21
C SER A 76 -5.14 -4.28 -4.50
N PRO A 77 -6.32 -4.75 -4.11
CA PRO A 77 -7.50 -3.88 -4.10
C PRO A 77 -7.33 -2.77 -3.07
N ILE A 78 -7.90 -1.61 -3.36
CA ILE A 78 -8.06 -0.52 -2.39
C ILE A 78 -9.52 -0.33 -2.04
N VAL A 79 -9.79 0.20 -0.85
CA VAL A 79 -11.13 0.41 -0.33
C VAL A 79 -11.28 1.85 0.13
N HIS A 80 -12.35 2.51 -0.32
CA HIS A 80 -12.74 3.81 0.20
C HIS A 80 -14.27 3.92 0.29
N GLY A 81 -14.78 4.13 1.51
CA GLY A 81 -16.22 4.11 1.77
C GLY A 81 -16.86 2.80 1.29
N GLU A 82 -17.86 2.94 0.44
CA GLU A 82 -18.62 1.80 -0.13
C GLU A 82 -18.04 1.28 -1.45
N ARG A 83 -16.80 1.60 -1.79
CA ARG A 83 -16.17 1.23 -3.06
C ARG A 83 -14.89 0.45 -2.86
N VAL A 84 -14.70 -0.55 -3.70
CA VAL A 84 -13.45 -1.29 -3.87
C VAL A 84 -12.96 -1.03 -5.28
N PHE A 85 -11.71 -0.61 -5.42
CA PHE A 85 -11.07 -0.43 -6.73
C PHE A 85 -9.98 -1.47 -6.90
N VAL A 86 -9.93 -2.08 -8.07
CA VAL A 86 -8.94 -3.11 -8.41
C VAL A 86 -8.58 -3.05 -9.88
N THR A 87 -7.32 -3.34 -10.20
CA THR A 87 -6.83 -3.45 -11.58
C THR A 87 -6.70 -4.90 -12.01
N SER A 88 -6.84 -5.16 -13.29
CA SER A 88 -6.55 -6.44 -13.94
C SER A 88 -6.16 -6.22 -15.40
N TYR A 89 -5.81 -7.27 -16.12
CA TYR A 89 -5.54 -7.21 -17.55
C TYR A 89 -6.13 -8.42 -18.28
N SER A 90 -6.31 -8.30 -19.61
CA SER A 90 -6.79 -9.37 -20.47
C SER A 90 -6.16 -9.26 -21.87
N GLY A 91 -6.44 -10.21 -22.74
CA GLY A 91 -5.96 -10.20 -24.12
C GLY A 91 -4.49 -10.61 -24.27
N VAL A 92 -4.00 -11.45 -23.35
CA VAL A 92 -2.66 -12.06 -23.43
C VAL A 92 -2.82 -13.56 -23.56
N ASP A 93 -2.58 -14.06 -24.74
CA ASP A 93 -2.66 -15.48 -25.07
C ASP A 93 -1.28 -16.04 -25.36
N GLY A 94 -0.72 -16.78 -24.38
CA GLY A 94 0.59 -17.41 -24.51
C GLY A 94 1.77 -16.43 -24.39
N ASN A 95 2.93 -16.87 -24.85
CA ASN A 95 4.18 -16.07 -24.83
C ASN A 95 4.26 -15.18 -26.08
N GLY A 96 4.82 -13.99 -25.89
CA GLY A 96 5.09 -13.06 -27.00
C GLY A 96 4.56 -11.65 -26.77
N ALA A 97 4.57 -10.83 -27.82
CA ALA A 97 4.08 -9.46 -27.75
C ALA A 97 2.55 -9.45 -27.55
N PRO A 98 2.03 -8.79 -26.52
CA PRO A 98 0.61 -8.82 -26.19
C PRO A 98 -0.19 -7.83 -27.04
N ALA A 99 -0.37 -8.12 -28.33
CA ALA A 99 -1.01 -7.20 -29.28
C ALA A 99 -2.46 -6.84 -28.92
N GLN A 100 -3.13 -7.66 -28.13
CA GLN A 100 -4.52 -7.45 -27.70
C GLN A 100 -4.62 -7.12 -26.20
N LEU A 101 -3.52 -6.76 -25.57
CA LEU A 101 -3.52 -6.41 -24.14
C LEU A 101 -4.48 -5.25 -23.86
N VAL A 102 -5.39 -5.47 -22.94
CA VAL A 102 -6.26 -4.45 -22.36
C VAL A 102 -6.08 -4.45 -20.85
N ARG A 103 -5.80 -3.33 -20.28
CA ARG A 103 -5.78 -3.13 -18.83
C ARG A 103 -7.16 -2.65 -18.36
N HIS A 104 -7.53 -3.03 -17.16
CA HIS A 104 -8.84 -2.72 -16.59
C HIS A 104 -8.70 -2.08 -15.23
N LEU A 105 -9.52 -1.06 -14.96
CA LEU A 105 -9.82 -0.58 -13.62
C LEU A 105 -11.30 -0.84 -13.35
N LEU A 106 -11.61 -1.49 -12.23
CA LEU A 106 -12.95 -1.77 -11.79
C LEU A 106 -13.27 -1.04 -10.50
N CYS A 107 -14.49 -0.52 -10.39
CA CYS A 107 -15.11 -0.09 -9.15
C CYS A 107 -16.20 -1.09 -8.79
N ILE A 108 -16.07 -1.67 -7.62
CA ILE A 108 -16.94 -2.72 -7.10
C ILE A 108 -17.65 -2.17 -5.86
N ASP A 109 -18.94 -2.41 -5.74
CA ASP A 109 -19.69 -2.13 -4.53
C ASP A 109 -19.21 -3.02 -3.38
N ARG A 110 -18.81 -2.42 -2.28
CA ARG A 110 -18.18 -3.11 -1.14
C ARG A 110 -19.14 -4.07 -0.45
N ALA A 111 -20.42 -3.71 -0.35
CA ALA A 111 -21.40 -4.50 0.36
C ALA A 111 -21.84 -5.73 -0.44
N THR A 112 -21.95 -5.60 -1.77
CA THR A 112 -22.60 -6.61 -2.63
C THR A 112 -21.64 -7.33 -3.57
N GLY A 113 -20.44 -6.79 -3.80
CA GLY A 113 -19.51 -7.29 -4.81
C GLY A 113 -19.92 -6.97 -6.26
N LYS A 114 -21.00 -6.20 -6.47
CA LYS A 114 -21.44 -5.83 -7.82
C LYS A 114 -20.47 -4.84 -8.45
N VAL A 115 -20.10 -5.07 -9.71
CA VAL A 115 -19.31 -4.11 -10.48
C VAL A 115 -20.18 -2.89 -10.80
N ASN A 116 -19.85 -1.74 -10.23
CA ASN A 116 -20.50 -0.47 -10.50
C ASN A 116 -20.10 0.06 -11.88
N TRP A 117 -18.84 -0.02 -12.20
CA TRP A 117 -18.29 0.29 -13.50
C TRP A 117 -16.93 -0.39 -13.73
N GLN A 118 -16.57 -0.52 -15.01
CA GLN A 118 -15.28 -0.99 -15.49
C GLN A 118 -14.79 -0.03 -16.56
N ARG A 119 -13.48 0.30 -16.53
CA ARG A 119 -12.82 1.07 -17.59
C ARG A 119 -11.71 0.25 -18.19
N GLN A 120 -11.59 0.36 -19.51
CA GLN A 120 -10.58 -0.30 -20.31
C GLN A 120 -9.54 0.73 -20.75
N ILE A 121 -8.28 0.41 -20.57
CA ILE A 121 -7.15 1.21 -20.97
C ILE A 121 -6.42 0.43 -22.06
N ALA A 122 -6.52 0.92 -23.28
CA ALA A 122 -5.86 0.34 -24.43
C ALA A 122 -4.33 0.60 -24.36
N LEU A 123 -3.58 -0.19 -25.11
CA LEU A 123 -2.17 0.04 -25.36
C LEU A 123 -1.96 1.36 -26.10
N GLU A 124 -0.94 2.10 -25.68
CA GLU A 124 -0.44 3.31 -26.35
C GLU A 124 0.94 3.10 -26.95
N GLY A 125 1.16 1.98 -27.62
CA GLY A 125 2.44 1.63 -28.23
C GLY A 125 2.85 0.19 -27.94
N PRO A 126 4.11 -0.18 -28.27
CA PRO A 126 4.61 -1.51 -28.00
C PRO A 126 4.77 -1.77 -26.52
N GLU A 127 4.44 -2.99 -26.10
CA GLU A 127 4.60 -3.48 -24.73
C GLU A 127 5.64 -4.60 -24.71
N ASP A 128 6.25 -4.82 -23.55
CA ASP A 128 7.18 -5.92 -23.35
C ASP A 128 6.48 -7.27 -23.55
N SER A 129 7.20 -8.23 -24.10
CA SER A 129 6.67 -9.57 -24.33
C SER A 129 6.35 -10.28 -23.01
N TYR A 130 5.24 -11.04 -23.00
CA TYR A 130 4.82 -11.84 -21.84
C TYR A 130 5.77 -13.03 -21.64
N GLN A 131 6.92 -12.76 -21.03
CA GLN A 131 7.97 -13.75 -20.77
C GLN A 131 8.78 -13.38 -19.51
N GLY A 132 9.58 -14.33 -19.03
CA GLY A 132 10.45 -14.11 -17.87
C GLY A 132 9.65 -13.72 -16.64
N TYR A 133 10.12 -12.70 -15.92
CA TYR A 133 9.45 -12.22 -14.69
C TYR A 133 8.08 -11.60 -14.94
N LEU A 134 7.82 -11.07 -16.13
CA LEU A 134 6.52 -10.50 -16.45
C LEU A 134 5.39 -11.55 -16.39
N THR A 135 5.71 -12.83 -16.58
CA THR A 135 4.73 -13.92 -16.36
C THR A 135 4.38 -14.15 -14.90
N GLU A 136 5.19 -13.65 -13.97
CA GLU A 136 4.99 -13.83 -12.53
C GLU A 136 3.97 -12.84 -11.95
N HIS A 137 3.86 -11.63 -12.53
CA HIS A 137 3.01 -10.58 -12.00
C HIS A 137 2.11 -9.90 -13.04
N GLY A 138 2.41 -10.03 -14.35
CA GLY A 138 1.60 -9.53 -15.45
C GLY A 138 1.65 -8.01 -15.61
N TYR A 139 0.63 -7.48 -16.31
CA TYR A 139 0.58 -6.07 -16.74
C TYR A 139 -0.34 -5.20 -15.86
N ALA A 140 -0.73 -5.68 -14.67
CA ALA A 140 -1.55 -4.95 -13.71
C ALA A 140 -1.09 -5.25 -12.28
N SER A 141 0.12 -4.78 -11.95
CA SER A 141 0.78 -5.00 -10.65
C SER A 141 0.69 -3.78 -9.75
N ASN A 142 0.58 -2.61 -10.32
CA ASN A 142 0.53 -1.35 -9.62
C ASN A 142 -0.82 -1.19 -8.90
N THR A 143 -0.79 -1.07 -7.59
CA THR A 143 -1.99 -0.82 -6.78
C THR A 143 -2.48 0.60 -7.02
N PRO A 144 -3.76 0.81 -7.29
CA PRO A 144 -4.32 2.16 -7.41
C PRO A 144 -4.28 2.91 -6.07
N VAL A 145 -4.46 4.24 -6.12
CA VAL A 145 -4.56 5.09 -4.94
C VAL A 145 -5.75 6.04 -5.08
N THR A 146 -6.36 6.45 -3.97
CA THR A 146 -7.46 7.42 -3.98
C THR A 146 -7.31 8.46 -2.88
N ASP A 147 -7.74 9.68 -3.17
CA ASP A 147 -7.90 10.77 -2.20
C ASP A 147 -9.34 10.90 -1.66
N GLY A 148 -10.22 9.95 -2.01
CA GLY A 148 -11.63 9.94 -1.61
C GLY A 148 -12.58 10.60 -2.62
N GLN A 149 -12.07 11.19 -3.70
CA GLN A 149 -12.84 11.79 -4.79
C GLN A 149 -12.41 11.26 -6.15
N THR A 150 -11.13 11.07 -6.33
CA THR A 150 -10.49 10.59 -7.55
C THR A 150 -9.74 9.30 -7.26
N VAL A 151 -9.79 8.34 -8.16
CA VAL A 151 -8.95 7.16 -8.17
C VAL A 151 -7.90 7.30 -9.26
N PHE A 152 -6.65 7.09 -8.88
CA PHE A 152 -5.49 7.15 -9.76
C PHE A 152 -4.94 5.74 -9.94
N ALA A 153 -4.66 5.35 -11.17
CA ALA A 153 -4.10 4.06 -11.51
C ALA A 153 -2.89 4.21 -12.43
N PHE A 154 -1.86 3.43 -12.21
CA PHE A 154 -0.67 3.40 -13.04
C PHE A 154 -0.63 2.09 -13.83
N PHE A 155 -0.41 2.19 -15.13
CA PHE A 155 -0.42 1.07 -16.05
C PHE A 155 0.86 1.02 -16.91
N GLY A 156 2.01 1.21 -16.26
CA GLY A 156 3.30 1.13 -16.92
C GLY A 156 3.37 2.06 -18.14
N LYS A 157 3.72 1.55 -19.31
CA LYS A 157 3.86 2.34 -20.55
C LYS A 157 2.57 3.03 -21.02
N SER A 158 1.39 2.62 -20.55
CA SER A 158 0.13 3.34 -20.77
C SER A 158 -0.07 4.54 -19.83
N GLY A 159 0.88 4.78 -18.92
CA GLY A 159 0.93 5.97 -18.07
C GLY A 159 0.02 5.91 -16.82
N VAL A 160 -0.15 7.07 -16.21
CA VAL A 160 -1.03 7.31 -15.07
C VAL A 160 -2.36 7.84 -15.55
N VAL A 161 -3.46 7.28 -15.04
CA VAL A 161 -4.83 7.65 -15.41
C VAL A 161 -5.61 8.01 -14.16
N ALA A 162 -6.38 9.09 -14.20
CA ALA A 162 -7.27 9.52 -13.14
C ALA A 162 -8.74 9.36 -13.55
N PHE A 163 -9.54 8.83 -12.64
CA PHE A 163 -10.98 8.67 -12.82
C PHE A 163 -11.73 9.28 -11.63
N ALA A 164 -12.81 9.98 -11.90
CA ALA A 164 -13.80 10.30 -10.90
C ALA A 164 -14.47 9.01 -10.37
N PHE A 165 -15.10 9.06 -9.21
CA PHE A 165 -15.73 7.88 -8.59
C PHE A 165 -16.92 7.32 -9.36
N ASP A 166 -17.48 8.09 -10.31
CA ASP A 166 -18.47 7.61 -11.29
C ASP A 166 -17.85 6.89 -12.50
N GLY A 167 -16.50 6.87 -12.55
CA GLY A 167 -15.73 6.24 -13.62
C GLY A 167 -15.49 7.13 -14.83
N LYS A 168 -15.80 8.42 -14.78
CA LYS A 168 -15.39 9.36 -15.84
C LYS A 168 -13.87 9.54 -15.79
N GLU A 169 -13.20 9.32 -16.92
CA GLU A 169 -11.78 9.64 -17.07
C GLU A 169 -11.60 11.16 -17.00
N LEU A 170 -10.74 11.61 -16.11
CA LEU A 170 -10.45 13.02 -15.90
C LEU A 170 -9.22 13.46 -16.72
N TRP A 171 -8.16 12.65 -16.66
CA TRP A 171 -6.94 12.88 -17.41
C TRP A 171 -6.11 11.59 -17.51
N ARG A 172 -5.17 11.59 -18.45
CA ARG A 172 -4.15 10.56 -18.64
C ARG A 172 -2.82 11.21 -18.98
N THR A 173 -1.74 10.74 -18.36
CA THR A 173 -0.39 11.26 -18.56
C THR A 173 0.59 10.13 -18.79
N ALA A 174 1.30 10.17 -19.91
CA ALA A 174 2.40 9.26 -20.19
C ALA A 174 3.61 9.58 -19.29
N VAL A 175 4.26 8.53 -18.76
CA VAL A 175 5.43 8.68 -17.90
C VAL A 175 6.70 8.03 -18.48
N GLY A 176 6.62 7.56 -19.71
CA GLY A 176 7.70 6.92 -20.45
C GLY A 176 7.19 5.69 -21.21
N LYS A 177 8.00 5.18 -22.12
CA LYS A 177 7.68 4.01 -22.96
C LYS A 177 8.85 3.03 -23.06
N GLU A 178 9.90 3.26 -22.30
CA GLU A 178 11.11 2.45 -22.28
C GLU A 178 10.91 1.19 -21.43
N SER A 179 11.94 0.40 -21.34
CA SER A 179 12.04 -0.76 -20.47
C SER A 179 13.44 -0.80 -19.89
N SER A 180 13.58 -1.29 -18.68
CA SER A 180 14.89 -1.65 -18.14
C SER A 180 15.51 -2.79 -18.96
N ASN A 181 16.78 -3.05 -18.72
CA ASN A 181 17.50 -4.17 -19.34
C ASN A 181 16.90 -5.55 -19.00
N ARG A 182 15.99 -5.63 -18.03
CA ARG A 182 15.31 -6.85 -17.59
C ARG A 182 13.97 -7.08 -18.27
N HIS A 183 13.32 -6.05 -18.79
CA HIS A 183 11.97 -6.13 -19.36
C HIS A 183 10.95 -6.77 -18.39
N TRP A 184 11.06 -6.42 -17.10
CA TRP A 184 10.19 -7.02 -16.07
C TRP A 184 8.86 -6.30 -15.90
N GLY A 185 8.72 -5.14 -16.50
CA GLY A 185 7.52 -4.30 -16.36
C GLY A 185 7.44 -3.58 -15.01
N SER A 186 6.45 -2.74 -14.88
CA SER A 186 6.28 -1.84 -13.74
C SER A 186 5.68 -2.55 -12.52
N GLY A 187 6.24 -2.32 -11.34
CA GLY A 187 5.78 -2.91 -10.07
C GLY A 187 5.43 -1.91 -8.98
N ALA A 188 5.98 -0.70 -9.04
CA ALA A 188 5.75 0.34 -8.04
C ALA A 188 4.32 0.89 -8.08
N SER A 189 3.71 1.09 -6.90
CA SER A 189 2.39 1.71 -6.79
C SER A 189 2.50 3.23 -6.68
N LEU A 190 1.41 3.92 -6.99
CA LEU A 190 1.31 5.36 -6.80
C LEU A 190 1.20 5.73 -5.32
N ILE A 191 1.71 6.91 -4.97
CA ILE A 191 1.46 7.55 -3.68
C ILE A 191 0.94 8.97 -3.89
N LEU A 192 0.23 9.49 -2.89
CA LEU A 192 -0.26 10.87 -2.87
C LEU A 192 0.53 11.70 -1.87
N HIS A 193 0.85 12.95 -2.25
CA HIS A 193 1.45 13.93 -1.36
C HIS A 193 0.91 15.33 -1.68
N GLY A 194 0.20 15.95 -0.76
CA GLY A 194 -0.46 17.23 -1.02
C GLY A 194 -1.35 17.16 -2.28
N ASP A 195 -1.10 18.00 -3.26
CA ASP A 195 -1.80 18.03 -4.54
C ASP A 195 -1.12 17.21 -5.65
N LEU A 196 -0.20 16.33 -5.28
CA LEU A 196 0.61 15.54 -6.20
C LEU A 196 0.24 14.06 -6.16
N VAL A 197 0.30 13.43 -7.33
CA VAL A 197 0.40 11.99 -7.54
C VAL A 197 1.84 11.69 -7.90
N ILE A 198 2.52 10.90 -7.08
CA ILE A 198 3.93 10.53 -7.30
C ILE A 198 3.99 9.12 -7.86
N CYS A 199 4.71 8.98 -8.97
CA CYS A 199 4.90 7.76 -9.72
C CYS A 199 6.39 7.43 -9.78
N ASN A 200 6.76 6.22 -9.36
CA ASN A 200 8.06 5.65 -9.67
C ASN A 200 7.96 4.99 -11.06
N ALA A 201 8.45 5.67 -12.08
CA ALA A 201 8.50 5.24 -13.48
C ALA A 201 9.92 4.76 -13.85
N SER A 202 10.58 4.03 -12.96
CA SER A 202 11.94 3.50 -13.16
C SER A 202 12.04 2.64 -14.40
N GLU A 203 11.05 1.80 -14.63
CA GLU A 203 10.99 0.92 -15.81
C GLU A 203 10.76 1.69 -17.09
N GLU A 204 9.84 2.66 -17.06
CA GLU A 204 9.37 3.38 -18.26
C GLU A 204 10.28 4.54 -18.68
N SER A 205 11.09 5.07 -17.76
CA SER A 205 11.90 6.27 -18.06
C SER A 205 13.02 6.58 -17.06
N GLN A 206 13.42 5.60 -16.23
CA GLN A 206 14.43 5.80 -15.17
C GLN A 206 14.21 7.09 -14.39
N SER A 207 12.94 7.34 -13.99
CA SER A 207 12.58 8.56 -13.29
C SER A 207 11.51 8.34 -12.22
N ILE A 208 11.50 9.25 -11.24
CA ILE A 208 10.35 9.49 -10.36
C ILE A 208 9.68 10.77 -10.83
N ARG A 209 8.35 10.74 -10.94
CA ARG A 209 7.57 11.88 -11.46
C ARG A 209 6.48 12.27 -10.49
N ALA A 210 6.19 13.55 -10.40
CA ALA A 210 5.01 14.06 -9.72
C ALA A 210 4.08 14.75 -10.71
N LEU A 211 2.83 14.35 -10.67
CA LEU A 211 1.76 14.89 -11.49
C LEU A 211 0.77 15.62 -10.59
N GLU A 212 0.25 16.73 -11.06
CA GLU A 212 -0.82 17.46 -10.39
C GLU A 212 -2.12 16.63 -10.38
N LYS A 213 -2.71 16.40 -9.23
CA LYS A 213 -3.89 15.53 -9.08
C LYS A 213 -5.08 15.93 -9.95
N GLN A 214 -5.28 17.22 -10.14
CA GLN A 214 -6.45 17.73 -10.86
C GLN A 214 -6.33 17.63 -12.37
N THR A 215 -5.13 17.79 -12.93
CA THR A 215 -4.91 17.94 -14.36
C THR A 215 -4.02 16.88 -14.98
N GLY A 216 -3.26 16.14 -14.18
CA GLY A 216 -2.23 15.21 -14.65
C GLY A 216 -0.98 15.90 -15.22
N ARG A 217 -0.89 17.23 -15.13
CA ARG A 217 0.30 17.98 -15.59
C ARG A 217 1.51 17.57 -14.74
N GLU A 218 2.63 17.25 -15.41
CA GLU A 218 3.90 17.01 -14.72
C GLU A 218 4.36 18.28 -14.00
N VAL A 219 4.61 18.15 -12.70
CA VAL A 219 5.11 19.24 -11.85
C VAL A 219 6.62 19.18 -11.75
N TRP A 220 7.15 17.96 -11.51
CA TRP A 220 8.58 17.72 -11.51
C TRP A 220 8.91 16.29 -11.95
N LYS A 221 10.17 16.09 -12.33
CA LYS A 221 10.77 14.82 -12.68
C LYS A 221 12.18 14.75 -12.07
N ALA A 222 12.47 13.67 -11.35
CA ALA A 222 13.81 13.31 -10.88
C ALA A 222 14.31 12.13 -11.71
N GLU A 223 15.42 12.28 -12.40
CA GLU A 223 16.02 11.27 -13.28
C GLU A 223 17.37 10.80 -12.73
N GLY A 224 17.70 9.55 -13.00
CA GLY A 224 19.02 9.01 -12.68
C GLY A 224 19.16 7.55 -13.08
N ALA A 225 20.34 7.18 -13.59
CA ALA A 225 20.62 5.80 -13.96
C ALA A 225 20.51 4.81 -12.77
N ALA A 226 20.72 5.29 -11.54
CA ALA A 226 20.54 4.51 -10.32
C ALA A 226 19.08 4.05 -10.10
N LEU A 227 18.10 4.67 -10.77
CA LEU A 227 16.70 4.27 -10.72
C LEU A 227 16.42 2.98 -11.52
N GLU A 228 17.32 2.56 -12.40
CA GLU A 228 17.14 1.29 -13.12
C GLU A 228 17.01 0.12 -12.13
N LEU A 229 16.03 -0.75 -12.32
CA LEU A 229 15.69 -1.88 -11.44
C LEU A 229 15.18 -1.52 -10.03
N ALA A 230 14.69 -0.30 -9.83
CA ALA A 230 14.04 0.14 -8.60
C ALA A 230 12.52 -0.04 -8.72
N TYR A 231 11.98 -1.16 -8.30
CA TYR A 231 10.55 -1.52 -8.43
C TYR A 231 9.71 -1.20 -7.18
N GLY A 232 10.36 -0.73 -6.12
CA GLY A 232 9.69 -0.42 -4.85
C GLY A 232 8.82 0.83 -4.93
N THR A 233 7.70 0.82 -4.21
CA THR A 233 6.89 2.02 -4.00
C THR A 233 7.62 2.98 -3.07
N PRO A 234 7.76 4.27 -3.42
CA PRO A 234 8.33 5.28 -2.54
C PRO A 234 7.53 5.47 -1.25
N GLY A 235 8.14 6.08 -0.24
CA GLY A 235 7.49 6.43 1.03
C GLY A 235 7.63 7.92 1.35
N ILE A 236 6.80 8.42 2.26
CA ILE A 236 6.92 9.76 2.83
C ILE A 236 7.36 9.64 4.28
N VAL A 237 8.44 10.33 4.62
CA VAL A 237 8.93 10.51 5.98
C VAL A 237 8.54 11.90 6.47
N THR A 238 8.02 11.98 7.68
CA THR A 238 7.82 13.27 8.38
C THR A 238 8.89 13.42 9.45
N LEU A 239 9.69 14.46 9.32
CA LEU A 239 10.77 14.78 10.26
C LEU A 239 10.22 15.43 11.53
N SER A 240 11.01 15.45 12.58
CA SER A 240 10.67 16.06 13.88
C SER A 240 10.40 17.56 13.80
N ASP A 241 10.93 18.25 12.77
CA ASP A 241 10.64 19.66 12.48
C ASP A 241 9.38 19.87 11.61
N GLY A 242 8.67 18.80 11.31
CA GLY A 242 7.44 18.80 10.50
C GLY A 242 7.66 18.78 8.99
N LYS A 243 8.89 18.88 8.51
CA LYS A 243 9.19 18.73 7.09
C LYS A 243 8.98 17.30 6.61
N GLN A 244 8.67 17.15 5.34
CA GLN A 244 8.48 15.85 4.73
C GLN A 244 9.53 15.59 3.66
N GLU A 245 9.96 14.33 3.55
CA GLU A 245 10.88 13.87 2.53
C GLU A 245 10.28 12.65 1.83
N LEU A 246 10.44 12.61 0.51
CA LEU A 246 10.12 11.44 -0.31
C LEU A 246 11.33 10.51 -0.29
N VAL A 247 11.13 9.26 0.08
CA VAL A 247 12.22 8.29 0.18
C VAL A 247 11.99 7.12 -0.76
N VAL A 248 13.06 6.66 -1.39
CA VAL A 248 13.05 5.52 -2.31
C VAL A 248 14.30 4.69 -2.16
N ALA A 249 14.14 3.38 -2.20
CA ALA A 249 15.25 2.44 -2.21
C ALA A 249 15.59 2.05 -3.66
N LEU A 250 16.85 2.08 -3.99
CA LEU A 250 17.42 1.83 -5.30
C LEU A 250 18.48 0.72 -5.19
N PRO A 251 18.89 0.11 -6.30
CA PRO A 251 20.14 -0.65 -6.29
C PRO A 251 21.29 0.21 -5.75
N GLU A 252 21.94 -0.29 -4.72
CA GLU A 252 23.13 0.30 -4.07
C GLU A 252 22.90 1.61 -3.31
N GLU A 253 21.70 2.22 -3.36
CA GLU A 253 21.44 3.51 -2.71
C GLU A 253 20.04 3.58 -2.06
N VAL A 254 19.90 4.50 -1.11
CA VAL A 254 18.61 5.03 -0.65
C VAL A 254 18.64 6.55 -0.85
N TRP A 255 17.62 7.08 -1.50
CA TRP A 255 17.49 8.52 -1.76
C TRP A 255 16.41 9.16 -0.90
N GLY A 256 16.69 10.38 -0.43
CA GLY A 256 15.71 11.31 0.12
C GLY A 256 15.57 12.51 -0.78
N LEU A 257 14.36 12.78 -1.25
CA LEU A 257 14.03 13.87 -2.15
C LEU A 257 13.06 14.85 -1.48
N ASP A 258 13.07 16.08 -1.92
CA ASP A 258 12.01 17.04 -1.62
C ASP A 258 10.74 16.64 -2.39
N PRO A 259 9.64 16.28 -1.71
CA PRO A 259 8.44 15.79 -2.39
C PRO A 259 7.72 16.85 -3.22
N ALA A 260 7.97 18.15 -2.98
CA ALA A 260 7.35 19.24 -3.72
C ALA A 260 8.10 19.56 -5.03
N THR A 261 9.40 19.27 -5.11
CA THR A 261 10.27 19.68 -6.22
C THR A 261 11.01 18.55 -6.91
N GLY A 262 11.03 17.33 -6.31
CA GLY A 262 11.82 16.20 -6.78
C GLY A 262 13.33 16.35 -6.59
N LYS A 263 13.79 17.43 -5.95
CA LYS A 263 15.22 17.67 -5.73
C LYS A 263 15.80 16.64 -4.78
N LEU A 264 16.90 15.99 -5.17
CA LEU A 264 17.66 15.13 -4.29
C LEU A 264 18.22 15.94 -3.11
N LEU A 265 17.84 15.57 -1.90
CA LEU A 265 18.29 16.20 -0.66
C LEU A 265 19.52 15.48 -0.10
N TRP A 266 19.45 14.14 -0.08
CA TRP A 266 20.51 13.27 0.40
C TRP A 266 20.45 11.90 -0.27
N HIS A 267 21.55 11.18 -0.22
CA HIS A 267 21.64 9.76 -0.54
C HIS A 267 22.49 9.04 0.49
N ALA A 268 22.27 7.75 0.63
CA ALA A 268 23.11 6.84 1.39
C ALA A 268 23.47 5.65 0.52
N ASP A 269 24.77 5.35 0.41
CA ASP A 269 25.25 4.13 -0.24
C ASP A 269 24.89 2.91 0.62
N THR A 270 24.47 1.84 -0.04
CA THR A 270 23.99 0.65 0.65
C THR A 270 24.47 -0.62 -0.07
N ALA A 271 24.27 -1.78 0.56
CA ALA A 271 24.52 -3.08 -0.04
C ALA A 271 23.26 -3.68 -0.71
N LEU A 272 22.29 -2.86 -1.11
CA LEU A 272 21.08 -3.29 -1.80
C LEU A 272 21.41 -3.65 -3.27
N THR A 273 22.01 -4.80 -3.51
CA THR A 273 22.49 -5.18 -4.86
C THR A 273 21.41 -5.79 -5.74
N GLY A 274 21.58 -5.62 -7.04
CA GLY A 274 20.69 -6.18 -8.08
C GLY A 274 19.41 -5.35 -8.23
N ASN A 275 18.24 -6.01 -8.27
CA ASN A 275 16.96 -5.32 -8.29
C ASN A 275 16.44 -5.06 -6.88
N VAL A 276 15.78 -3.93 -6.69
CA VAL A 276 15.13 -3.56 -5.43
C VAL A 276 13.62 -3.54 -5.64
N SER A 277 12.95 -4.63 -5.23
CA SER A 277 11.49 -4.79 -5.42
C SER A 277 10.69 -4.47 -4.16
N PRO A 278 11.17 -4.76 -2.93
CA PRO A 278 10.46 -4.35 -1.73
C PRO A 278 10.35 -2.82 -1.64
N SER A 279 9.17 -2.35 -1.25
CA SER A 279 8.95 -0.93 -0.97
C SER A 279 9.64 -0.52 0.33
N VAL A 280 9.95 0.74 0.48
CA VAL A 280 10.48 1.27 1.74
C VAL A 280 9.45 1.15 2.86
N ILE A 281 9.93 0.91 4.07
CA ILE A 281 9.13 0.91 5.30
C ILE A 281 9.57 2.10 6.12
N VAL A 282 8.62 2.91 6.57
CA VAL A 282 8.89 4.13 7.34
C VAL A 282 8.35 3.99 8.75
N ASP A 283 9.21 4.27 9.74
CA ASP A 283 8.84 4.36 11.16
C ASP A 283 9.51 5.57 11.81
N GLY A 284 8.68 6.57 12.10
CA GLY A 284 9.21 7.89 12.48
C GLY A 284 10.16 8.44 11.42
N GLU A 285 11.40 8.72 11.79
CA GLU A 285 12.45 9.18 10.87
C GLU A 285 13.32 8.03 10.33
N THR A 286 13.01 6.77 10.68
CA THR A 286 13.78 5.61 10.22
C THR A 286 13.16 4.98 9.00
N ILE A 287 13.98 4.70 8.02
CA ILE A 287 13.65 4.05 6.76
C ILE A 287 14.30 2.67 6.76
N TYR A 288 13.53 1.62 6.52
CA TYR A 288 14.04 0.28 6.29
C TYR A 288 13.90 -0.05 4.81
N ALA A 289 14.99 -0.51 4.22
CA ALA A 289 15.03 -0.93 2.83
C ALA A 289 15.64 -2.33 2.70
N PHE A 290 15.15 -3.09 1.71
CA PHE A 290 15.56 -4.46 1.45
C PHE A 290 15.94 -4.60 -0.02
N GLY A 291 17.08 -5.22 -0.28
CA GLY A 291 17.58 -5.47 -1.62
C GLY A 291 17.12 -6.82 -2.19
N GLY A 292 17.44 -7.04 -3.46
CA GLY A 292 17.14 -8.26 -4.17
C GLY A 292 17.99 -9.47 -3.74
N ARG A 293 18.13 -10.45 -4.64
CA ARG A 293 18.92 -11.65 -4.36
C ARG A 293 20.39 -11.31 -4.16
N GLY A 294 20.94 -11.73 -3.02
CA GLY A 294 22.32 -11.44 -2.64
C GLY A 294 22.53 -10.01 -2.12
N GLY A 295 21.50 -9.17 -2.16
CA GLY A 295 21.46 -7.91 -1.44
C GLY A 295 21.23 -8.15 0.06
N GLY A 296 21.19 -7.08 0.81
CA GLY A 296 20.91 -7.11 2.25
C GLY A 296 19.69 -6.30 2.61
N SER A 297 19.68 -5.82 3.82
CA SER A 297 18.77 -4.80 4.30
C SER A 297 19.53 -3.71 5.03
N VAL A 298 18.94 -2.55 5.12
CA VAL A 298 19.52 -1.36 5.74
C VAL A 298 18.47 -0.58 6.48
N ALA A 299 18.85 0.04 7.58
CA ALA A 299 18.11 1.14 8.18
C ALA A 299 18.87 2.44 8.02
N VAL A 300 18.15 3.46 7.53
CA VAL A 300 18.71 4.80 7.31
C VAL A 300 17.85 5.82 8.05
N LYS A 301 18.46 6.77 8.72
CA LYS A 301 17.77 7.92 9.31
C LYS A 301 17.56 9.00 8.24
N ALA A 302 16.34 9.52 8.10
CA ALA A 302 16.04 10.65 7.23
C ALA A 302 16.56 11.99 7.79
N GLY A 303 16.47 13.07 7.01
CA GLY A 303 16.75 14.44 7.43
C GLY A 303 18.16 14.95 7.16
N GLY A 304 19.00 14.14 6.49
CA GLY A 304 20.35 14.55 6.10
C GLY A 304 20.43 15.47 4.88
N ARG A 305 21.67 15.77 4.46
CA ARG A 305 21.96 16.50 3.20
C ARG A 305 23.22 15.95 2.55
N GLY A 306 23.19 15.80 1.22
CA GLY A 306 24.30 15.24 0.45
C GLY A 306 24.52 13.75 0.75
N ASP A 307 25.77 13.29 0.73
CA ASP A 307 26.12 11.94 1.13
C ASP A 307 26.03 11.77 2.65
N VAL A 308 25.08 10.92 3.07
CA VAL A 308 24.82 10.65 4.49
C VAL A 308 25.23 9.24 4.90
N THR A 309 25.91 8.50 4.05
CA THR A 309 26.28 7.09 4.26
C THR A 309 26.91 6.85 5.63
N LYS A 310 27.88 7.67 6.02
CA LYS A 310 28.61 7.49 7.29
C LYS A 310 27.87 7.99 8.52
N SER A 311 26.89 8.88 8.35
CA SER A 311 26.23 9.57 9.47
C SER A 311 24.82 9.10 9.74
N HIS A 312 24.11 8.54 8.73
CA HIS A 312 22.69 8.22 8.84
C HIS A 312 22.38 6.74 8.63
N VAL A 313 23.29 5.93 8.09
CA VAL A 313 23.10 4.48 8.08
C VAL A 313 23.20 3.96 9.52
N LEU A 314 22.08 3.47 10.06
CA LEU A 314 21.98 3.00 11.43
C LEU A 314 22.54 1.58 11.58
N TRP A 315 22.20 0.72 10.61
CA TRP A 315 22.72 -0.64 10.51
C TRP A 315 22.58 -1.19 9.09
N THR A 316 23.37 -2.20 8.78
CA THR A 316 23.27 -3.04 7.58
C THR A 316 23.19 -4.50 8.00
N SER A 317 22.45 -5.33 7.24
CA SER A 317 22.31 -6.76 7.49
C SER A 317 22.34 -7.54 6.19
N ARG A 318 22.77 -8.81 6.25
CA ARG A 318 22.71 -9.74 5.11
C ARG A 318 21.34 -10.40 4.95
N VAL A 319 20.46 -10.20 5.91
CA VAL A 319 19.08 -10.70 5.85
C VAL A 319 18.33 -9.87 4.81
N THR A 320 17.64 -10.51 3.89
CA THR A 320 17.00 -9.84 2.76
C THR A 320 15.59 -10.35 2.49
N SER A 321 14.80 -9.53 1.82
CA SER A 321 13.55 -9.93 1.17
C SER A 321 13.67 -9.66 -0.34
N TYR A 322 13.33 -10.65 -1.16
CA TYR A 322 13.51 -10.53 -2.61
C TYR A 322 12.46 -9.66 -3.28
N VAL A 323 11.18 -9.87 -2.96
CA VAL A 323 10.04 -9.15 -3.56
C VAL A 323 9.10 -8.60 -2.49
N ALA A 324 8.74 -9.42 -1.50
CA ALA A 324 7.80 -9.03 -0.47
C ALA A 324 8.33 -7.87 0.38
N THR A 325 7.56 -6.82 0.57
CA THR A 325 7.86 -5.76 1.54
C THR A 325 7.58 -6.28 2.94
N PRO A 326 8.57 -6.34 3.84
CA PRO A 326 8.35 -6.78 5.21
C PRO A 326 7.31 -5.94 5.95
N LEU A 327 6.70 -6.53 6.96
CA LEU A 327 5.76 -5.89 7.88
C LEU A 327 6.51 -5.46 9.14
N LEU A 328 6.43 -4.19 9.51
CA LEU A 328 6.97 -3.68 10.75
C LEU A 328 5.88 -3.69 11.83
N HIS A 329 6.14 -4.38 12.94
CA HIS A 329 5.25 -4.42 14.10
C HIS A 329 6.08 -4.61 15.38
N GLU A 330 5.81 -3.78 16.41
CA GLU A 330 6.44 -3.84 17.74
C GLU A 330 7.96 -4.02 17.71
N GLY A 331 8.64 -3.22 16.87
CA GLY A 331 10.09 -3.21 16.76
C GLY A 331 10.69 -4.41 16.01
N HIS A 332 9.87 -5.18 15.32
CA HIS A 332 10.28 -6.31 14.51
C HIS A 332 9.79 -6.21 13.07
N LEU A 333 10.56 -6.78 12.15
CA LEU A 333 10.28 -6.86 10.72
C LEU A 333 9.96 -8.32 10.38
N TYR A 334 8.77 -8.57 9.78
CA TYR A 334 8.26 -9.91 9.48
C TYR A 334 8.01 -10.07 7.98
N TRP A 335 8.41 -11.18 7.38
CA TRP A 335 8.07 -11.55 6.02
C TRP A 335 8.21 -13.06 5.78
N ILE A 336 7.66 -13.52 4.69
CA ILE A 336 7.98 -14.84 4.13
C ILE A 336 8.75 -14.60 2.83
N ASP A 337 9.90 -15.25 2.66
CA ASP A 337 10.69 -15.14 1.45
C ASP A 337 10.07 -15.93 0.28
N ASP A 338 10.61 -15.71 -0.92
CA ASP A 338 10.16 -16.38 -2.15
C ASP A 338 10.41 -17.91 -2.15
N ARG A 339 11.05 -18.45 -1.11
CA ARG A 339 11.28 -19.89 -0.89
C ARG A 339 10.39 -20.49 0.18
N GLY A 340 9.54 -19.69 0.81
CA GLY A 340 8.62 -20.13 1.85
C GLY A 340 9.24 -20.25 3.25
N GLN A 341 10.26 -19.44 3.53
CA GLN A 341 10.82 -19.29 4.87
C GLN A 341 10.25 -18.03 5.53
N ALA A 342 9.70 -18.15 6.72
CA ALA A 342 9.30 -17.04 7.55
C ALA A 342 10.52 -16.47 8.27
N PHE A 343 10.61 -15.16 8.27
CA PHE A 343 11.66 -14.38 8.92
C PHE A 343 11.08 -13.41 9.93
N CYS A 344 11.83 -13.22 11.00
CA CYS A 344 11.70 -12.09 11.90
C CYS A 344 13.08 -11.50 12.13
N SER A 345 13.22 -10.18 12.02
CA SER A 345 14.43 -9.47 12.39
C SER A 345 14.13 -8.27 13.28
N SER A 346 15.08 -7.90 14.12
CA SER A 346 15.01 -6.70 14.96
C SER A 346 15.06 -5.46 14.07
N ALA A 347 14.07 -4.58 14.18
CA ALA A 347 14.09 -3.29 13.49
C ALA A 347 15.20 -2.36 14.02
N ALA A 348 15.58 -2.49 15.29
CA ALA A 348 16.61 -1.68 15.91
C ALA A 348 18.03 -2.01 15.43
N THR A 349 18.29 -3.27 15.05
CA THR A 349 19.66 -3.75 14.77
C THR A 349 19.82 -4.50 13.44
N GLY A 350 18.73 -4.86 12.78
CA GLY A 350 18.72 -5.72 11.59
C GLY A 350 19.11 -7.18 11.86
N ALA A 351 19.32 -7.55 13.13
CA ALA A 351 19.68 -8.92 13.51
C ALA A 351 18.51 -9.88 13.28
N GLU A 352 18.79 -11.06 12.74
CA GLU A 352 17.82 -12.13 12.62
C GLU A 352 17.40 -12.62 14.00
N VAL A 353 16.08 -12.60 14.29
CA VAL A 353 15.48 -13.15 15.52
C VAL A 353 15.15 -14.62 15.29
N TYR A 354 14.48 -14.91 14.18
CA TYR A 354 14.26 -16.28 13.73
C TYR A 354 14.16 -16.39 12.21
N ARG A 355 14.43 -17.61 11.75
CA ARG A 355 14.16 -18.08 10.38
C ARG A 355 13.60 -19.47 10.46
N GLN A 356 12.42 -19.69 9.88
CA GLN A 356 11.74 -20.97 9.95
C GLN A 356 11.06 -21.33 8.65
N ARG A 357 11.19 -22.58 8.20
CA ARG A 357 10.42 -23.12 7.09
C ARG A 357 8.93 -23.17 7.47
N VAL A 358 8.07 -22.60 6.61
CA VAL A 358 6.63 -22.70 6.76
C VAL A 358 6.19 -24.07 6.23
N ALA A 359 5.72 -24.96 7.13
CA ALA A 359 5.41 -26.34 6.80
C ALA A 359 4.22 -26.46 5.83
N GLU A 360 3.28 -25.55 5.89
CA GLU A 360 2.08 -25.48 5.04
C GLU A 360 2.41 -25.12 3.59
N ILE A 361 3.60 -24.59 3.31
CA ILE A 361 4.09 -24.35 1.96
C ILE A 361 4.72 -25.63 1.43
N THR A 362 3.90 -26.46 0.78
CA THR A 362 4.32 -27.76 0.25
C THR A 362 4.69 -27.73 -1.22
N SER A 363 4.30 -26.67 -1.95
CA SER A 363 4.62 -26.50 -3.37
C SER A 363 6.06 -26.07 -3.59
N GLY A 364 6.66 -26.56 -4.67
CA GLY A 364 7.97 -26.12 -5.13
C GLY A 364 7.94 -24.75 -5.83
N GLY A 365 9.07 -24.32 -6.35
CA GLY A 365 9.20 -23.04 -7.04
C GLY A 365 9.29 -21.84 -6.10
N ARG A 366 8.58 -20.76 -6.40
CA ARG A 366 8.56 -19.51 -5.65
C ARG A 366 7.17 -19.24 -5.13
N PRO A 367 6.81 -19.80 -3.96
CA PRO A 367 5.43 -19.80 -3.47
C PRO A 367 4.93 -18.45 -2.97
N VAL A 368 5.81 -17.50 -2.60
CA VAL A 368 5.41 -16.23 -1.99
C VAL A 368 6.11 -15.05 -2.68
N TYR A 369 5.30 -14.13 -3.18
CA TYR A 369 5.74 -12.81 -3.62
C TYR A 369 4.93 -11.69 -2.96
N ALA A 370 3.74 -12.01 -2.44
CA ALA A 370 2.89 -11.04 -1.78
C ALA A 370 3.53 -10.50 -0.49
N SER A 371 3.43 -9.21 -0.29
CA SER A 371 3.79 -8.58 0.97
C SER A 371 2.79 -8.96 2.06
N PRO A 372 3.24 -9.29 3.27
CA PRO A 372 2.35 -9.60 4.39
C PRO A 372 1.53 -8.36 4.80
N ILE A 373 0.32 -8.62 5.30
CA ILE A 373 -0.50 -7.65 6.00
C ILE A 373 -0.83 -8.18 7.40
N MET A 374 -1.16 -7.29 8.31
CA MET A 374 -1.57 -7.64 9.67
C MET A 374 -2.98 -7.18 9.96
N ALA A 375 -3.72 -7.99 10.68
CA ALA A 375 -4.99 -7.63 11.28
C ALA A 375 -5.14 -8.38 12.60
N ASP A 376 -5.58 -7.69 13.65
CA ASP A 376 -5.84 -8.26 14.97
C ASP A 376 -4.66 -9.13 15.49
N GLY A 377 -3.43 -8.61 15.42
CA GLY A 377 -2.21 -9.29 15.88
C GLY A 377 -1.81 -10.53 15.08
N ARG A 378 -2.40 -10.74 13.90
CA ARG A 378 -2.09 -11.88 13.02
C ARG A 378 -1.58 -11.42 11.67
N ILE A 379 -0.61 -12.13 11.15
CA ILE A 379 0.02 -11.88 9.86
C ILE A 379 -0.66 -12.75 8.80
N TYR A 380 -1.16 -12.12 7.75
CA TYR A 380 -1.79 -12.76 6.60
C TYR A 380 -0.85 -12.69 5.40
N VAL A 381 -0.57 -13.82 4.80
CA VAL A 381 0.30 -13.92 3.62
C VAL A 381 -0.39 -14.74 2.54
N VAL A 382 -0.64 -14.13 1.39
CA VAL A 382 -1.18 -14.82 0.21
C VAL A 382 -0.04 -15.60 -0.45
N THR A 383 -0.27 -16.88 -0.70
CA THR A 383 0.64 -17.72 -1.47
C THR A 383 0.10 -17.97 -2.86
N ARG A 384 0.97 -18.39 -3.77
CA ARG A 384 0.58 -18.67 -5.17
C ARG A 384 -0.27 -19.95 -5.29
N TRP A 385 -0.04 -20.95 -4.44
CA TRP A 385 -0.67 -22.27 -4.59
C TRP A 385 -1.22 -22.89 -3.29
N ASN A 386 -0.86 -22.33 -2.13
CA ASN A 386 -1.25 -22.88 -0.83
C ASN A 386 -2.31 -22.02 -0.11
N GLY A 387 -3.03 -21.14 -0.86
CA GLY A 387 -4.02 -20.25 -0.26
C GLY A 387 -3.39 -19.10 0.53
N THR A 388 -4.09 -18.63 1.56
CA THR A 388 -3.60 -17.58 2.47
C THR A 388 -3.19 -18.22 3.79
N LEU A 389 -1.98 -17.94 4.22
CA LEU A 389 -1.45 -18.31 5.53
C LEU A 389 -1.85 -17.27 6.55
N VAL A 390 -2.21 -17.72 7.76
CA VAL A 390 -2.48 -16.88 8.93
C VAL A 390 -1.51 -17.30 10.02
N LEU A 391 -0.61 -16.41 10.39
CA LEU A 391 0.47 -16.66 11.36
C LEU A 391 0.33 -15.72 12.55
N PRO A 392 0.71 -16.11 13.78
CA PRO A 392 0.82 -15.17 14.87
C PRO A 392 1.97 -14.18 14.59
N ALA A 393 1.83 -12.95 15.03
CA ALA A 393 2.97 -12.10 15.27
C ALA A 393 3.59 -12.55 16.59
N ALA A 394 4.81 -13.09 16.54
CA ALA A 394 5.51 -13.60 17.74
C ALA A 394 6.07 -12.44 18.56
#